data_19199ddaa9a7bca0008a24a5b97d9663
#
_entry.id   19199ddaa9a7bca0008a24a5b97d9663
#
_cell.length_a   1.000
_cell.length_b   1.000
_cell.length_c   1.000
_cell.angle_alpha   90.00
_cell.angle_beta   90.00
_cell.angle_gamma   90.00
#
_symmetry.space_group_name_H-M   'P 1'
#
loop_
_entity.id
_entity.type
_entity.pdbx_description
1 polymer ?
#
loop_
_entity_poly.entity_id
_entity_poly.type
_entity_poly.pdbx_seq_one_letter_code
_entity_poly.pdbx_strand_id
1 'polypeptide(L)'
;MGPIVTESPDTHPRRWQVLALLAVAELLGMSVWFAASAVAPQLAVRWSLSPSEIGWLTTSVQLGFVVGTAALAILNLADIVPSRALFAVAALIAACANAALVLPTTYGFALACRIATGFALAGVYPPAMKMIATWFRARRGLAVGAIVGALTVGKATPYLVHAFPGAGVRPVVLIASAAAATAAVLVGVGYRDGPYPFASRRFSWGLVGTVVSARPWRLAVGGYLGHMFELYSAWTWLPVFVAASVAAHGLPPGPRTTAITNGLSFAAIAVGGVACLWGGWIADRRGREWLVTVALAASGTCSILIGFSFGKATWLVATLALLWGFFVIADSAQFSVLVTESVPSHAVGTALTVQTSVGFLLTMVSIQLIPPIERLVGWRWAFSVLAIGPVFGIAAVRRLAALTGRTRPSTGPDTVVVRERTR
;
A
#
# COMPACT_ATOMS: atom_id res chain seq x y z
N MET A 1 4.65 30.05 40.85
CA MET A 1 5.11 29.06 39.87
C MET A 1 4.44 27.73 40.27
N GLY A 2 3.37 27.37 39.59
CA GLY A 2 2.75 26.07 39.75
C GLY A 2 3.59 25.01 39.08
N PRO A 3 3.52 23.73 39.50
CA PRO A 3 4.29 22.67 38.90
C PRO A 3 3.92 22.54 37.42
N ILE A 4 4.89 22.58 36.52
CA ILE A 4 4.73 22.22 35.13
C ILE A 4 4.44 20.73 35.12
N VAL A 5 3.15 20.36 35.06
CA VAL A 5 2.74 18.98 34.81
C VAL A 5 3.17 18.65 33.38
N THR A 6 4.31 18.01 33.23
CA THR A 6 4.71 17.38 31.98
C THR A 6 3.80 16.17 31.79
N GLU A 7 2.64 16.39 31.18
CA GLU A 7 1.83 15.27 30.72
C GLU A 7 2.69 14.42 29.80
N SER A 8 2.90 13.15 30.19
CA SER A 8 3.62 12.24 29.32
C SER A 8 2.87 12.10 28.00
N PRO A 9 3.52 12.25 26.84
CA PRO A 9 2.85 12.11 25.56
C PRO A 9 2.20 10.72 25.49
N ASP A 10 0.96 10.65 24.99
CA ASP A 10 0.16 9.43 24.80
C ASP A 10 -0.43 8.79 26.06
N THR A 11 -1.04 9.56 26.96
CA THR A 11 -1.70 9.02 28.17
C THR A 11 -3.17 8.67 27.99
N HIS A 12 -3.83 9.09 26.90
CA HIS A 12 -5.27 8.89 26.74
C HIS A 12 -5.64 7.40 26.61
N PRO A 13 -6.46 6.82 27.51
CA PRO A 13 -6.71 5.37 27.55
C PRO A 13 -7.41 4.83 26.30
N ARG A 14 -8.22 5.65 25.61
CA ARG A 14 -8.96 5.24 24.40
C ARG A 14 -8.12 5.13 23.15
N ARG A 15 -6.86 5.57 23.13
CA ARG A 15 -6.02 5.58 21.92
C ARG A 15 -5.90 4.19 21.26
N TRP A 16 -5.78 3.13 22.07
CA TRP A 16 -5.66 1.77 21.56
C TRP A 16 -6.98 1.25 20.98
N GLN A 17 -8.11 1.63 21.59
CA GLN A 17 -9.44 1.31 21.04
C GLN A 17 -9.66 1.99 19.70
N VAL A 18 -9.25 3.27 19.57
CA VAL A 18 -9.32 4.01 18.29
C VAL A 18 -8.37 3.43 17.26
N LEU A 19 -7.16 3.03 17.64
CA LEU A 19 -6.25 2.33 16.75
C LEU A 19 -6.87 1.02 16.24
N ALA A 20 -7.45 0.22 17.10
CA ALA A 20 -8.13 -1.02 16.73
C ALA A 20 -9.32 -0.75 15.80
N LEU A 21 -10.15 0.25 16.11
CA LEU A 21 -11.29 0.65 15.27
C LEU A 21 -10.84 1.08 13.88
N LEU A 22 -9.85 1.97 13.78
CA LEU A 22 -9.33 2.45 12.50
C LEU A 22 -8.61 1.35 11.73
N ALA A 23 -7.85 0.47 12.39
CA ALA A 23 -7.20 -0.67 11.74
C ALA A 23 -8.23 -1.64 11.15
N VAL A 24 -9.29 -1.98 11.91
CA VAL A 24 -10.37 -2.83 11.40
C VAL A 24 -11.12 -2.13 10.27
N ALA A 25 -11.44 -0.85 10.40
CA ALA A 25 -12.12 -0.10 9.35
C ALA A 25 -11.27 0.02 8.09
N GLU A 26 -9.96 0.21 8.21
CA GLU A 26 -9.04 0.28 7.07
C GLU A 26 -8.92 -1.08 6.38
N LEU A 27 -8.79 -2.17 7.14
CA LEU A 27 -8.83 -3.53 6.61
C LEU A 27 -10.10 -3.77 5.80
N LEU A 28 -11.26 -3.48 6.37
CA LEU A 28 -12.55 -3.68 5.73
C LEU A 28 -12.73 -2.75 4.51
N GLY A 29 -12.38 -1.46 4.64
CA GLY A 29 -12.52 -0.46 3.59
C GLY A 29 -11.64 -0.76 2.38
N MET A 30 -10.43 -1.28 2.60
CA MET A 30 -9.49 -1.59 1.51
C MET A 30 -9.72 -2.96 0.86
N SER A 31 -10.66 -3.77 1.36
CA SER A 31 -10.99 -5.08 0.78
C SER A 31 -11.46 -5.01 -0.68
N VAL A 32 -12.05 -3.90 -1.11
CA VAL A 32 -12.50 -3.72 -2.50
C VAL A 32 -11.34 -3.49 -3.50
N TRP A 33 -10.12 -3.23 -3.02
CA TRP A 33 -8.98 -2.91 -3.90
C TRP A 33 -8.71 -4.00 -4.93
N PHE A 34 -8.53 -5.25 -4.51
CA PHE A 34 -8.26 -6.39 -5.38
C PHE A 34 -9.48 -7.29 -5.63
N ALA A 35 -10.71 -6.83 -5.37
CA ALA A 35 -11.90 -7.65 -5.54
C ALA A 35 -12.06 -8.20 -6.97
N ALA A 36 -11.88 -7.36 -8.00
CA ALA A 36 -11.92 -7.81 -9.39
C ALA A 36 -10.68 -8.65 -9.77
N SER A 37 -9.51 -8.32 -9.23
CA SER A 37 -8.26 -9.05 -9.50
C SER A 37 -8.30 -10.47 -8.94
N ALA A 38 -8.92 -10.68 -7.78
CA ALA A 38 -9.08 -12.00 -7.18
C ALA A 38 -9.96 -12.94 -8.04
N VAL A 39 -10.89 -12.39 -8.81
CA VAL A 39 -11.78 -13.15 -9.70
C VAL A 39 -11.43 -12.94 -11.18
N ALA A 40 -10.26 -12.37 -11.46
CA ALA A 40 -9.82 -12.06 -12.82
C ALA A 40 -9.84 -13.26 -13.78
N PRO A 41 -9.49 -14.50 -13.39
CA PRO A 41 -9.61 -15.65 -14.27
C PRO A 41 -11.03 -15.91 -14.78
N GLN A 42 -12.04 -15.74 -13.91
CA GLN A 42 -13.45 -15.92 -14.27
C GLN A 42 -13.95 -14.77 -15.17
N LEU A 43 -13.51 -13.53 -14.89
CA LEU A 43 -13.83 -12.37 -15.73
C LEU A 43 -13.14 -12.47 -17.10
N ALA A 44 -11.90 -13.01 -17.14
CA ALA A 44 -11.19 -13.25 -18.38
C ALA A 44 -11.93 -14.22 -19.31
N VAL A 45 -12.46 -15.31 -18.75
CA VAL A 45 -13.30 -16.24 -19.53
C VAL A 45 -14.59 -15.56 -20.00
N ARG A 46 -15.25 -14.79 -19.11
CA ARG A 46 -16.53 -14.14 -19.41
C ARG A 46 -16.44 -13.11 -20.54
N TRP A 47 -15.34 -12.36 -20.61
CA TRP A 47 -15.15 -11.26 -21.55
C TRP A 47 -14.03 -11.52 -22.57
N SER A 48 -13.47 -12.72 -22.62
CA SER A 48 -12.34 -13.10 -23.48
C SER A 48 -11.14 -12.15 -23.38
N LEU A 49 -10.77 -11.81 -22.14
CA LEU A 49 -9.73 -10.80 -21.87
C LEU A 49 -8.33 -11.32 -22.21
N SER A 50 -7.56 -10.46 -22.84
CA SER A 50 -6.11 -10.61 -22.97
C SER A 50 -5.40 -10.41 -21.61
N PRO A 51 -4.16 -10.88 -21.42
CA PRO A 51 -3.40 -10.63 -20.19
C PRO A 51 -3.24 -9.14 -19.84
N SER A 52 -3.09 -8.26 -20.83
CA SER A 52 -3.04 -6.81 -20.59
C SER A 52 -4.37 -6.27 -20.04
N GLU A 53 -5.50 -6.74 -20.56
CA GLU A 53 -6.82 -6.34 -20.08
C GLU A 53 -7.08 -6.85 -18.64
N ILE A 54 -6.55 -8.01 -18.28
CA ILE A 54 -6.55 -8.48 -16.87
C ILE A 54 -5.78 -7.50 -15.99
N GLY A 55 -4.60 -7.04 -16.41
CA GLY A 55 -3.82 -6.02 -15.69
C GLY A 55 -4.61 -4.72 -15.48
N TRP A 56 -5.42 -4.31 -16.47
CA TRP A 56 -6.24 -3.10 -16.38
C TRP A 56 -7.32 -3.17 -15.28
N LEU A 57 -7.75 -4.34 -14.83
CA LEU A 57 -8.66 -4.45 -13.68
C LEU A 57 -8.03 -3.89 -12.39
N THR A 58 -6.71 -4.02 -12.22
CA THR A 58 -5.97 -3.40 -11.10
C THR A 58 -5.54 -1.97 -11.43
N THR A 59 -5.00 -1.74 -12.63
CA THR A 59 -4.50 -0.44 -13.08
C THR A 59 -5.58 0.65 -13.03
N SER A 60 -6.83 0.32 -13.36
CA SER A 60 -7.98 1.24 -13.30
C SER A 60 -8.28 1.72 -11.89
N VAL A 61 -8.14 0.87 -10.86
CA VAL A 61 -8.27 1.31 -9.46
C VAL A 61 -7.17 2.29 -9.10
N GLN A 62 -5.95 2.02 -9.54
CA GLN A 62 -4.82 2.90 -9.27
C GLN A 62 -4.98 4.26 -9.95
N LEU A 63 -5.42 4.28 -11.22
CA LEU A 63 -5.76 5.51 -11.93
C LEU A 63 -6.82 6.30 -11.17
N GLY A 64 -7.91 5.65 -10.78
CA GLY A 64 -8.95 6.26 -9.95
C GLY A 64 -8.39 6.84 -8.66
N PHE A 65 -7.54 6.08 -7.96
CA PHE A 65 -6.91 6.53 -6.72
C PHE A 65 -6.01 7.75 -6.91
N VAL A 66 -5.21 7.80 -7.98
CA VAL A 66 -4.39 8.98 -8.32
C VAL A 66 -5.26 10.20 -8.58
N VAL A 67 -6.30 10.05 -9.41
CA VAL A 67 -7.23 11.15 -9.73
C VAL A 67 -7.96 11.61 -8.46
N GLY A 68 -8.43 10.67 -7.63
CA GLY A 68 -9.08 10.97 -6.37
C GLY A 68 -8.16 11.68 -5.37
N THR A 69 -6.93 11.21 -5.21
CA THR A 69 -5.93 11.84 -4.33
C THR A 69 -5.60 13.26 -4.80
N ALA A 70 -5.41 13.45 -6.11
CA ALA A 70 -5.17 14.77 -6.70
C ALA A 70 -6.38 15.69 -6.48
N ALA A 71 -7.61 15.22 -6.72
CA ALA A 71 -8.83 15.99 -6.50
C ALA A 71 -8.98 16.41 -5.03
N LEU A 72 -8.80 15.48 -4.08
CA LEU A 72 -8.86 15.77 -2.65
C LEU A 72 -7.82 16.82 -2.22
N ALA A 73 -6.61 16.73 -2.77
CA ALA A 73 -5.53 17.66 -2.46
C ALA A 73 -5.78 19.05 -3.06
N ILE A 74 -6.13 19.13 -4.35
CA ILE A 74 -6.36 20.39 -5.07
C ILE A 74 -7.56 21.15 -4.49
N LEU A 75 -8.63 20.43 -4.19
CA LEU A 75 -9.85 21.00 -3.60
C LEU A 75 -9.73 21.20 -2.07
N ASN A 76 -8.63 20.80 -1.46
CA ASN A 76 -8.40 20.82 -0.01
C ASN A 76 -9.53 20.15 0.80
N LEU A 77 -10.19 19.15 0.24
CA LEU A 77 -11.36 18.50 0.86
C LEU A 77 -11.01 17.85 2.20
N ALA A 78 -9.80 17.32 2.35
CA ALA A 78 -9.33 16.76 3.61
C ALA A 78 -9.22 17.78 4.76
N ASP A 79 -9.21 19.09 4.46
CA ASP A 79 -9.16 20.17 5.45
C ASP A 79 -10.53 20.82 5.68
N ILE A 80 -11.42 20.76 4.68
CA ILE A 80 -12.76 21.35 4.72
C ILE A 80 -13.77 20.36 5.32
N VAL A 81 -13.68 19.08 4.93
CA VAL A 81 -14.60 18.02 5.36
C VAL A 81 -14.02 17.30 6.58
N PRO A 82 -14.79 17.09 7.66
CA PRO A 82 -14.34 16.28 8.78
C PRO A 82 -13.87 14.89 8.31
N SER A 83 -12.67 14.45 8.73
CA SER A 83 -12.05 13.21 8.25
C SER A 83 -12.94 11.98 8.43
N ARG A 84 -13.75 11.96 9.51
CA ARG A 84 -14.77 10.94 9.76
C ARG A 84 -15.83 10.88 8.66
N ALA A 85 -16.38 12.02 8.27
CA ALA A 85 -17.42 12.09 7.24
C ALA A 85 -16.84 11.75 5.86
N LEU A 86 -15.64 12.27 5.55
CA LEU A 86 -14.93 11.97 4.30
C LEU A 86 -14.68 10.47 4.15
N PHE A 87 -14.15 9.82 5.20
CA PHE A 87 -13.92 8.37 5.21
C PHE A 87 -15.23 7.59 4.99
N ALA A 88 -16.27 7.90 5.77
CA ALA A 88 -17.52 7.15 5.74
C ALA A 88 -18.22 7.26 4.36
N VAL A 89 -18.33 8.46 3.81
CA VAL A 89 -18.93 8.67 2.49
C VAL A 89 -18.10 8.01 1.39
N ALA A 90 -16.80 8.17 1.44
CA ALA A 90 -15.90 7.59 0.45
C ALA A 90 -15.91 6.05 0.49
N ALA A 91 -15.89 5.43 1.67
CA ALA A 91 -16.00 3.98 1.82
C ALA A 91 -17.35 3.44 1.31
N LEU A 92 -18.44 4.16 1.52
CA LEU A 92 -19.75 3.79 0.99
C LEU A 92 -19.80 3.89 -0.54
N ILE A 93 -19.26 4.97 -1.11
CA ILE A 93 -19.16 5.12 -2.59
C ILE A 93 -18.30 3.99 -3.17
N ALA A 94 -17.15 3.67 -2.53
CA ALA A 94 -16.30 2.56 -2.96
C ALA A 94 -17.05 1.22 -2.90
N ALA A 95 -17.83 0.97 -1.84
CA ALA A 95 -18.66 -0.22 -1.70
C ALA A 95 -19.70 -0.34 -2.82
N CYS A 96 -20.43 0.74 -3.12
CA CYS A 96 -21.43 0.77 -4.19
C CYS A 96 -20.79 0.58 -5.58
N ALA A 97 -19.70 1.28 -5.87
CA ALA A 97 -19.00 1.16 -7.14
C ALA A 97 -18.44 -0.25 -7.35
N ASN A 98 -17.88 -0.86 -6.29
CA ASN A 98 -17.41 -2.24 -6.37
C ASN A 98 -18.58 -3.25 -6.52
N ALA A 99 -19.68 -3.05 -5.78
CA ALA A 99 -20.87 -3.92 -5.89
C ALA A 99 -21.47 -3.92 -7.30
N ALA A 100 -21.38 -2.81 -8.03
CA ALA A 100 -21.88 -2.70 -9.40
C ALA A 100 -21.21 -3.71 -10.37
N LEU A 101 -20.04 -4.27 -10.02
CA LEU A 101 -19.39 -5.32 -10.82
C LEU A 101 -20.19 -6.63 -10.92
N VAL A 102 -21.19 -6.87 -10.05
CA VAL A 102 -22.02 -8.07 -10.13
C VAL A 102 -23.16 -7.96 -11.16
N LEU A 103 -23.42 -6.75 -11.66
CA LEU A 103 -24.41 -6.53 -12.70
C LEU A 103 -23.98 -7.21 -14.02
N PRO A 104 -24.90 -7.55 -14.94
CA PRO A 104 -24.54 -8.06 -16.25
C PRO A 104 -23.90 -6.96 -17.09
N THR A 105 -22.58 -6.86 -17.05
CA THR A 105 -21.82 -5.69 -17.51
C THR A 105 -20.87 -6.04 -18.64
N THR A 106 -20.46 -5.01 -19.37
CA THR A 106 -19.34 -5.06 -20.29
C THR A 106 -18.01 -4.82 -19.54
N TYR A 107 -16.90 -5.23 -20.15
CA TYR A 107 -15.57 -4.94 -19.63
C TYR A 107 -15.33 -3.43 -19.41
N GLY A 108 -15.78 -2.57 -20.34
CA GLY A 108 -15.65 -1.11 -20.21
C GLY A 108 -16.40 -0.56 -18.99
N PHE A 109 -17.63 -1.07 -18.71
CA PHE A 109 -18.35 -0.69 -17.49
C PHE A 109 -17.61 -1.16 -16.23
N ALA A 110 -17.03 -2.37 -16.25
CA ALA A 110 -16.23 -2.85 -15.12
C ALA A 110 -15.02 -1.95 -14.85
N LEU A 111 -14.30 -1.48 -15.89
CA LEU A 111 -13.21 -0.53 -15.73
C LEU A 111 -13.69 0.81 -15.14
N ALA A 112 -14.83 1.35 -15.58
CA ALA A 112 -15.42 2.54 -15.00
C ALA A 112 -15.74 2.35 -13.50
N CYS A 113 -16.33 1.23 -13.12
CA CYS A 113 -16.56 0.87 -11.71
C CYS A 113 -15.23 0.78 -10.92
N ARG A 114 -14.18 0.24 -11.52
CA ARG A 114 -12.85 0.14 -10.88
C ARG A 114 -12.21 1.52 -10.70
N ILE A 115 -12.33 2.42 -11.68
CA ILE A 115 -11.88 3.81 -11.56
C ILE A 115 -12.66 4.52 -10.44
N ALA A 116 -13.98 4.39 -10.42
CA ALA A 116 -14.82 4.98 -9.37
C ALA A 116 -14.49 4.43 -7.98
N THR A 117 -14.24 3.11 -7.86
CA THR A 117 -13.78 2.49 -6.62
C THR A 117 -12.46 3.10 -6.16
N GLY A 118 -11.47 3.20 -7.04
CA GLY A 118 -10.17 3.78 -6.73
C GLY A 118 -10.27 5.26 -6.33
N PHE A 119 -11.04 6.04 -7.06
CA PHE A 119 -11.31 7.46 -6.75
C PHE A 119 -11.87 7.62 -5.33
N ALA A 120 -12.85 6.81 -4.97
CA ALA A 120 -13.43 6.82 -3.64
C ALA A 120 -12.43 6.37 -2.55
N LEU A 121 -11.60 5.36 -2.81
CA LEU A 121 -10.58 4.88 -1.86
C LEU A 121 -9.53 5.93 -1.51
N ALA A 122 -9.32 6.97 -2.33
CA ALA A 122 -8.51 8.12 -1.97
C ALA A 122 -9.08 8.89 -0.76
N GLY A 123 -10.40 8.81 -0.54
CA GLY A 123 -11.07 9.36 0.66
C GLY A 123 -11.11 8.40 1.86
N VAL A 124 -10.48 7.22 1.77
CA VAL A 124 -10.42 6.21 2.85
C VAL A 124 -9.05 6.23 3.53
N TYR A 125 -8.00 5.83 2.84
CA TYR A 125 -6.67 5.67 3.41
C TYR A 125 -6.04 6.98 3.94
N PRO A 126 -5.92 8.08 3.17
CA PRO A 126 -5.32 9.31 3.69
C PRO A 126 -6.06 9.92 4.89
N PRO A 127 -7.42 9.96 4.93
CA PRO A 127 -8.15 10.37 6.13
C PRO A 127 -7.88 9.46 7.34
N ALA A 128 -7.78 8.14 7.18
CA ALA A 128 -7.45 7.22 8.28
C ALA A 128 -6.08 7.56 8.89
N MET A 129 -5.09 7.88 8.04
CA MET A 129 -3.77 8.33 8.48
C MET A 129 -3.81 9.66 9.24
N LYS A 130 -4.67 10.59 8.80
CA LYS A 130 -4.90 11.86 9.52
C LYS A 130 -5.58 11.60 10.86
N MET A 131 -6.62 10.77 10.89
CA MET A 131 -7.36 10.43 12.09
C MET A 131 -6.49 9.79 13.17
N ILE A 132 -5.64 8.78 12.82
CA ILE A 132 -4.77 8.15 13.80
C ILE A 132 -3.70 9.11 14.34
N ALA A 133 -3.25 10.05 13.53
CA ALA A 133 -2.27 11.06 13.93
C ALA A 133 -2.80 12.03 15.01
N THR A 134 -4.12 12.16 15.18
CA THR A 134 -4.73 12.96 16.25
C THR A 134 -4.70 12.24 17.61
N TRP A 135 -4.39 10.96 17.65
CA TRP A 135 -4.37 10.13 18.86
C TRP A 135 -2.97 9.75 19.33
N PHE A 136 -1.96 9.83 18.44
CA PHE A 136 -0.59 9.40 18.73
C PHE A 136 0.42 10.50 18.41
N ARG A 137 1.21 10.91 19.41
CA ARG A 137 2.44 11.70 19.26
C ARG A 137 3.67 10.83 19.44
N ALA A 138 3.79 10.16 20.58
CA ALA A 138 4.76 9.09 20.75
C ALA A 138 4.23 7.80 20.11
N ARG A 139 5.11 6.84 19.77
CA ARG A 139 4.75 5.56 19.11
C ARG A 139 3.96 5.73 17.81
N ARG A 140 4.08 6.90 17.16
CA ARG A 140 3.38 7.19 15.90
C ARG A 140 3.76 6.19 14.80
N GLY A 141 5.02 5.74 14.75
CA GLY A 141 5.48 4.72 13.81
C GLY A 141 4.73 3.40 13.96
N LEU A 142 4.50 2.94 15.20
CA LEU A 142 3.71 1.74 15.47
C LEU A 142 2.25 1.90 15.02
N ALA A 143 1.62 3.04 15.35
CA ALA A 143 0.24 3.29 14.97
C ALA A 143 0.04 3.36 13.46
N VAL A 144 0.93 4.07 12.75
CA VAL A 144 0.96 4.12 11.29
C VAL A 144 1.22 2.75 10.68
N GLY A 145 2.20 2.01 11.21
CA GLY A 145 2.50 0.64 10.79
C GLY A 145 1.30 -0.30 10.95
N ALA A 146 0.52 -0.16 12.03
CA ALA A 146 -0.70 -0.95 12.23
C ALA A 146 -1.78 -0.64 11.18
N ILE A 147 -1.99 0.64 10.83
CA ILE A 147 -2.93 1.04 9.79
C ILE A 147 -2.47 0.53 8.41
N VAL A 148 -1.18 0.70 8.07
CA VAL A 148 -0.63 0.21 6.80
C VAL A 148 -0.65 -1.32 6.73
N GLY A 149 -0.38 -2.00 7.86
CA GLY A 149 -0.52 -3.45 7.96
C GLY A 149 -1.97 -3.92 7.75
N ALA A 150 -2.93 -3.23 8.37
CA ALA A 150 -4.35 -3.54 8.24
C ALA A 150 -4.84 -3.35 6.80
N LEU A 151 -4.49 -2.24 6.13
CA LEU A 151 -4.84 -2.04 4.71
C LEU A 151 -4.24 -3.11 3.80
N THR A 152 -3.03 -3.60 4.13
CA THR A 152 -2.36 -4.64 3.34
C THR A 152 -3.12 -5.97 3.43
N VAL A 153 -3.51 -6.37 4.65
CA VAL A 153 -4.36 -7.55 4.87
C VAL A 153 -5.72 -7.36 4.22
N GLY A 154 -6.31 -6.16 4.33
CA GLY A 154 -7.58 -5.81 3.70
C GLY A 154 -7.56 -6.02 2.19
N LYS A 155 -6.53 -5.54 1.51
CA LYS A 155 -6.35 -5.76 0.06
C LYS A 155 -6.28 -7.24 -0.31
N ALA A 156 -5.72 -8.09 0.56
CA ALA A 156 -5.61 -9.52 0.34
C ALA A 156 -6.95 -10.28 0.53
N THR A 157 -7.89 -9.74 1.33
CA THR A 157 -9.13 -10.42 1.74
C THR A 157 -9.94 -11.02 0.59
N PRO A 158 -10.09 -10.40 -0.60
CA PRO A 158 -10.82 -11.01 -1.72
C PRO A 158 -10.24 -12.35 -2.17
N TYR A 159 -8.92 -12.51 -2.11
CA TYR A 159 -8.29 -13.80 -2.39
C TYR A 159 -8.65 -14.86 -1.34
N LEU A 160 -8.70 -14.47 -0.05
CA LEU A 160 -9.15 -15.38 0.99
C LEU A 160 -10.60 -15.85 0.75
N VAL A 161 -11.50 -14.92 0.43
CA VAL A 161 -12.89 -15.27 0.11
C VAL A 161 -12.95 -16.20 -1.10
N HIS A 162 -12.17 -15.92 -2.14
CA HIS A 162 -12.14 -16.75 -3.36
C HIS A 162 -11.49 -18.14 -3.16
N ALA A 163 -10.72 -18.32 -2.09
CA ALA A 163 -10.15 -19.63 -1.74
C ALA A 163 -11.19 -20.64 -1.25
N PHE A 164 -12.39 -20.20 -0.81
CA PHE A 164 -13.45 -21.10 -0.36
C PHE A 164 -14.19 -21.74 -1.54
N PRO A 165 -14.56 -23.03 -1.43
CA PRO A 165 -15.31 -23.74 -2.48
C PRO A 165 -16.60 -23.01 -2.84
N GLY A 166 -16.85 -22.85 -4.15
CA GLY A 166 -18.07 -22.20 -4.66
C GLY A 166 -18.05 -20.66 -4.63
N ALA A 167 -17.02 -20.02 -4.09
CA ALA A 167 -16.88 -18.58 -4.10
C ALA A 167 -16.48 -18.09 -5.51
N GLY A 168 -17.48 -17.68 -6.30
CA GLY A 168 -17.28 -17.05 -7.62
C GLY A 168 -17.24 -15.53 -7.54
N VAL A 169 -17.44 -14.90 -8.70
CA VAL A 169 -17.40 -13.41 -8.83
C VAL A 169 -18.34 -12.73 -7.85
N ARG A 170 -19.61 -13.17 -7.79
CA ARG A 170 -20.65 -12.52 -6.99
C ARG A 170 -20.36 -12.51 -5.50
N PRO A 171 -20.05 -13.65 -4.83
CA PRO A 171 -19.73 -13.63 -3.39
C PRO A 171 -18.49 -12.81 -3.08
N VAL A 172 -17.40 -12.93 -3.86
CA VAL A 172 -16.15 -12.18 -3.61
C VAL A 172 -16.40 -10.68 -3.66
N VAL A 173 -17.08 -10.21 -4.71
CA VAL A 173 -17.37 -8.77 -4.90
C VAL A 173 -18.32 -8.25 -3.81
N LEU A 174 -19.41 -8.99 -3.51
CA LEU A 174 -20.41 -8.52 -2.53
C LEU A 174 -19.88 -8.56 -1.10
N ILE A 175 -19.09 -9.56 -0.70
CA ILE A 175 -18.47 -9.62 0.63
C ILE A 175 -17.49 -8.46 0.81
N ALA A 176 -16.64 -8.17 -0.19
CA ALA A 176 -15.74 -7.03 -0.16
C ALA A 176 -16.51 -5.71 -0.07
N SER A 177 -17.61 -5.57 -0.83
CA SER A 177 -18.45 -4.36 -0.79
C SER A 177 -19.14 -4.19 0.56
N ALA A 178 -19.69 -5.29 1.13
CA ALA A 178 -20.30 -5.27 2.46
C ALA A 178 -19.26 -4.90 3.55
N ALA A 179 -18.04 -5.42 3.44
CA ALA A 179 -16.94 -5.05 4.31
C ALA A 179 -16.64 -3.53 4.26
N ALA A 180 -16.53 -2.96 3.05
CA ALA A 180 -16.32 -1.52 2.89
C ALA A 180 -17.48 -0.68 3.41
N ALA A 181 -18.73 -1.11 3.21
CA ALA A 181 -19.91 -0.47 3.80
C ALA A 181 -19.88 -0.54 5.34
N THR A 182 -19.46 -1.68 5.91
CA THR A 182 -19.27 -1.83 7.36
C THR A 182 -18.19 -0.88 7.88
N ALA A 183 -17.09 -0.70 7.16
CA ALA A 183 -16.05 0.28 7.51
C ALA A 183 -16.62 1.72 7.56
N ALA A 184 -17.49 2.07 6.60
CA ALA A 184 -18.17 3.38 6.59
C ALA A 184 -18.99 3.60 7.86
N VAL A 185 -19.76 2.59 8.28
CA VAL A 185 -20.57 2.67 9.52
C VAL A 185 -19.68 2.72 10.76
N LEU A 186 -18.67 1.87 10.86
CA LEU A 186 -17.76 1.83 12.01
C LEU A 186 -17.09 3.18 12.26
N VAL A 187 -16.56 3.81 11.21
CA VAL A 187 -15.91 5.12 11.34
C VAL A 187 -16.95 6.23 11.51
N GLY A 188 -18.03 6.20 10.72
CA GLY A 188 -19.09 7.21 10.77
C GLY A 188 -19.76 7.34 12.14
N VAL A 189 -19.89 6.25 12.89
CA VAL A 189 -20.52 6.23 14.22
C VAL A 189 -19.48 6.20 15.35
N GLY A 190 -18.44 5.39 15.20
CA GLY A 190 -17.52 5.04 16.29
C GLY A 190 -16.34 5.98 16.47
N TYR A 191 -15.91 6.67 15.40
CA TYR A 191 -14.73 7.53 15.48
C TYR A 191 -15.04 8.93 16.04
N ARG A 192 -14.12 9.43 16.85
CA ARG A 192 -14.04 10.83 17.30
C ARG A 192 -12.60 11.32 17.21
N ASP A 193 -12.41 12.61 16.93
CA ASP A 193 -11.07 13.20 16.86
C ASP A 193 -10.34 13.10 18.21
N GLY A 194 -9.03 12.92 18.12
CA GLY A 194 -8.16 12.79 19.27
C GLY A 194 -7.77 14.13 19.90
N PRO A 195 -7.06 14.08 21.04
CA PRO A 195 -6.67 15.29 21.78
C PRO A 195 -5.58 16.13 21.07
N TYR A 196 -4.93 15.56 20.04
CA TYR A 196 -3.84 16.25 19.37
C TYR A 196 -4.32 16.83 18.03
N PRO A 197 -4.33 18.16 17.84
CA PRO A 197 -4.73 18.74 16.58
C PRO A 197 -3.75 18.34 15.48
N PHE A 198 -4.28 17.94 14.35
CA PHE A 198 -3.49 17.70 13.15
C PHE A 198 -3.30 18.99 12.40
N ALA A 199 -2.07 19.46 12.28
CA ALA A 199 -1.76 20.65 11.51
C ALA A 199 -2.16 20.43 10.03
N SER A 200 -3.02 21.31 9.50
CA SER A 200 -3.36 21.32 8.08
C SER A 200 -2.08 21.53 7.25
N ARG A 201 -1.89 20.69 6.25
CA ARG A 201 -0.74 20.73 5.35
C ARG A 201 -1.24 20.77 3.92
N ARG A 202 -1.83 21.93 3.56
CA ARG A 202 -2.50 22.12 2.29
C ARG A 202 -1.56 21.90 1.11
N PHE A 203 -2.11 21.31 0.05
CA PHE A 203 -1.43 21.25 -1.24
C PHE A 203 -1.29 22.66 -1.82
N SER A 204 -0.16 22.94 -2.44
CA SER A 204 0.10 24.21 -3.11
C SER A 204 0.85 23.99 -4.41
N TRP A 205 0.26 24.45 -5.51
CA TRP A 205 0.90 24.43 -6.82
C TRP A 205 2.20 25.23 -6.85
N GLY A 206 2.27 26.36 -6.12
CA GLY A 206 3.48 27.18 -6.01
C GLY A 206 4.65 26.46 -5.35
N LEU A 207 4.37 25.42 -4.53
CA LEU A 207 5.40 24.62 -3.88
C LEU A 207 5.84 23.41 -4.70
N VAL A 208 5.11 23.00 -5.72
CA VAL A 208 5.46 21.81 -6.52
C VAL A 208 6.85 21.94 -7.13
N GLY A 209 7.13 23.08 -7.79
CA GLY A 209 8.45 23.36 -8.37
C GLY A 209 9.57 23.30 -7.35
N THR A 210 9.38 23.92 -6.18
CA THR A 210 10.36 23.93 -5.08
C THR A 210 10.61 22.52 -4.55
N VAL A 211 9.54 21.75 -4.32
CA VAL A 211 9.61 20.36 -3.82
C VAL A 211 10.37 19.47 -4.82
N VAL A 212 9.97 19.49 -6.09
CA VAL A 212 10.58 18.65 -7.13
C VAL A 212 12.04 19.02 -7.41
N SER A 213 12.42 20.29 -7.22
CA SER A 213 13.80 20.74 -7.36
C SER A 213 14.70 20.33 -6.17
N ALA A 214 14.11 20.01 -5.01
CA ALA A 214 14.89 19.66 -3.82
C ALA A 214 15.59 18.30 -3.98
N ARG A 215 16.92 18.30 -3.97
CA ARG A 215 17.73 17.07 -4.14
C ARG A 215 17.41 15.98 -3.11
N PRO A 216 17.25 16.28 -1.80
CA PRO A 216 16.89 15.26 -0.82
C PRO A 216 15.55 14.62 -1.13
N TRP A 217 14.53 15.40 -1.53
CA TRP A 217 13.22 14.91 -1.90
C TRP A 217 13.28 13.98 -3.11
N ARG A 218 14.00 14.36 -4.16
CA ARG A 218 14.17 13.50 -5.36
C ARG A 218 14.80 12.15 -5.03
N LEU A 219 15.75 12.12 -4.10
CA LEU A 219 16.40 10.88 -3.67
C LEU A 219 15.46 10.01 -2.82
N ALA A 220 14.72 10.63 -1.89
CA ALA A 220 13.71 9.92 -1.11
C ALA A 220 12.60 9.33 -1.99
N VAL A 221 12.09 10.12 -2.94
CA VAL A 221 11.10 9.67 -3.93
C VAL A 221 11.69 8.63 -4.88
N GLY A 222 12.95 8.75 -5.27
CA GLY A 222 13.64 7.72 -6.06
C GLY A 222 13.62 6.35 -5.38
N GLY A 223 13.85 6.30 -4.07
CA GLY A 223 13.68 5.09 -3.26
C GLY A 223 12.25 4.55 -3.32
N TYR A 224 11.27 5.43 -3.11
CA TYR A 224 9.84 5.09 -3.17
C TYR A 224 9.42 4.57 -4.55
N LEU A 225 9.88 5.19 -5.62
CA LEU A 225 9.59 4.74 -6.99
C LEU A 225 10.16 3.34 -7.27
N GLY A 226 11.36 3.04 -6.75
CA GLY A 226 11.93 1.71 -6.83
C GLY A 226 11.06 0.66 -6.14
N HIS A 227 10.57 0.93 -4.94
CA HIS A 227 9.63 0.12 -4.20
C HIS A 227 8.29 -0.06 -4.96
N MET A 228 7.70 1.05 -5.44
CA MET A 228 6.41 1.02 -6.13
C MET A 228 6.47 0.27 -7.46
N PHE A 229 7.59 0.34 -8.18
CA PHE A 229 7.78 -0.39 -9.43
C PHE A 229 7.62 -1.90 -9.24
N GLU A 230 8.06 -2.43 -8.11
CA GLU A 230 7.97 -3.85 -7.78
C GLU A 230 6.62 -4.21 -7.14
N LEU A 231 6.17 -3.48 -6.12
CA LEU A 231 5.12 -3.87 -5.19
C LEU A 231 3.80 -4.27 -5.87
N TYR A 232 3.20 -3.36 -6.64
CA TYR A 232 1.88 -3.62 -7.20
C TYR A 232 1.90 -4.57 -8.39
N SER A 233 3.02 -4.64 -9.12
CA SER A 233 3.22 -5.67 -10.14
C SER A 233 3.29 -7.05 -9.51
N ALA A 234 4.05 -7.21 -8.41
CA ALA A 234 4.10 -8.45 -7.66
C ALA A 234 2.70 -8.86 -7.19
N TRP A 235 1.97 -7.99 -6.51
CA TRP A 235 0.64 -8.30 -6.00
C TRP A 235 -0.41 -8.59 -7.08
N THR A 236 -0.29 -7.98 -8.25
CA THR A 236 -1.21 -8.19 -9.37
C THR A 236 -0.97 -9.52 -10.06
N TRP A 237 0.31 -9.86 -10.30
CA TRP A 237 0.67 -11.00 -11.14
C TRP A 237 1.05 -12.26 -10.37
N LEU A 238 1.37 -12.17 -9.07
CA LEU A 238 1.65 -13.33 -8.24
C LEU A 238 0.53 -14.37 -8.24
N PRO A 239 -0.77 -14.01 -8.13
CA PRO A 239 -1.85 -14.99 -8.23
C PRO A 239 -1.88 -15.73 -9.57
N VAL A 240 -1.61 -15.04 -10.67
CA VAL A 240 -1.56 -15.63 -12.01
C VAL A 240 -0.35 -16.55 -12.14
N PHE A 241 0.81 -16.12 -11.65
CA PHE A 241 2.03 -16.96 -11.58
C PHE A 241 1.80 -18.23 -10.75
N VAL A 242 1.20 -18.11 -9.57
CA VAL A 242 0.92 -19.27 -8.70
C VAL A 242 -0.02 -20.24 -9.40
N ALA A 243 -1.10 -19.75 -10.04
CA ALA A 243 -2.03 -20.58 -10.80
C ALA A 243 -1.30 -21.34 -11.93
N ALA A 244 -0.51 -20.64 -12.74
CA ALA A 244 0.25 -21.22 -13.82
C ALA A 244 1.31 -22.22 -13.31
N SER A 245 2.00 -21.92 -12.20
CA SER A 245 3.01 -22.78 -11.61
C SER A 245 2.42 -24.07 -11.04
N VAL A 246 1.28 -23.98 -10.37
CA VAL A 246 0.56 -25.15 -9.82
C VAL A 246 0.04 -26.05 -10.94
N ALA A 247 -0.47 -25.46 -12.03
CA ALA A 247 -0.87 -26.21 -13.23
C ALA A 247 0.33 -26.89 -13.89
N ALA A 248 1.47 -26.20 -14.04
CA ALA A 248 2.70 -26.75 -14.59
C ALA A 248 3.30 -27.87 -13.71
N HIS A 249 3.02 -27.87 -12.41
CA HIS A 249 3.38 -28.95 -11.48
C HIS A 249 2.48 -30.20 -11.61
N GLY A 250 1.44 -30.16 -12.45
CA GLY A 250 0.56 -31.30 -12.73
C GLY A 250 -0.71 -31.34 -11.89
N LEU A 251 -1.06 -30.31 -11.14
CA LEU A 251 -2.38 -30.23 -10.47
C LEU A 251 -3.45 -29.84 -11.50
N PRO A 252 -4.52 -30.64 -11.65
CA PRO A 252 -5.59 -30.33 -12.61
C PRO A 252 -6.39 -29.10 -12.16
N PRO A 253 -7.00 -28.35 -13.11
CA PRO A 253 -7.92 -27.29 -12.77
C PRO A 253 -9.09 -27.82 -11.92
N GLY A 254 -9.44 -27.10 -10.85
CA GLY A 254 -10.52 -27.49 -9.97
C GLY A 254 -10.53 -26.74 -8.64
N PRO A 255 -11.47 -27.08 -7.74
CA PRO A 255 -11.64 -26.37 -6.47
C PRO A 255 -10.35 -26.37 -5.61
N ARG A 256 -9.61 -27.49 -5.61
CA ARG A 256 -8.35 -27.61 -4.86
C ARG A 256 -7.27 -26.64 -5.39
N THR A 257 -7.10 -26.55 -6.70
CA THR A 257 -6.13 -25.65 -7.34
C THR A 257 -6.53 -24.20 -7.10
N THR A 258 -7.81 -23.87 -7.19
CA THR A 258 -8.34 -22.53 -6.85
C THR A 258 -8.07 -22.17 -5.40
N ALA A 259 -8.33 -23.08 -4.46
CA ALA A 259 -8.07 -22.87 -3.03
C ALA A 259 -6.59 -22.64 -2.75
N ILE A 260 -5.68 -23.45 -3.31
CA ILE A 260 -4.22 -23.30 -3.16
C ILE A 260 -3.77 -21.97 -3.73
N THR A 261 -4.16 -21.62 -4.96
CA THR A 261 -3.74 -20.39 -5.63
C THR A 261 -4.18 -19.16 -4.84
N ASN A 262 -5.45 -19.09 -4.47
CA ASN A 262 -5.98 -17.92 -3.79
C ASN A 262 -5.56 -17.86 -2.32
N GLY A 263 -5.48 -19.02 -1.64
CA GLY A 263 -4.96 -19.09 -0.26
C GLY A 263 -3.51 -18.64 -0.17
N LEU A 264 -2.67 -19.06 -1.10
CA LEU A 264 -1.27 -18.64 -1.16
C LEU A 264 -1.13 -17.16 -1.54
N SER A 265 -1.94 -16.67 -2.48
CA SER A 265 -1.98 -15.25 -2.85
C SER A 265 -2.40 -14.38 -1.67
N PHE A 266 -3.44 -14.79 -0.93
CA PHE A 266 -3.83 -14.15 0.32
C PHE A 266 -2.67 -14.11 1.31
N ALA A 267 -2.06 -15.26 1.60
CA ALA A 267 -0.99 -15.37 2.58
C ALA A 267 0.23 -14.52 2.22
N ALA A 268 0.63 -14.53 0.93
CA ALA A 268 1.76 -13.75 0.44
C ALA A 268 1.54 -12.22 0.54
N ILE A 269 0.33 -11.75 0.33
CA ILE A 269 0.02 -10.32 0.51
C ILE A 269 -0.19 -10.01 2.00
N ALA A 270 -0.94 -10.85 2.73
CA ALA A 270 -1.31 -10.60 4.12
C ALA A 270 -0.12 -10.63 5.09
N VAL A 271 0.92 -11.44 4.82
CA VAL A 271 2.16 -11.44 5.61
C VAL A 271 2.82 -10.06 5.64
N GLY A 272 2.57 -9.24 4.64
CA GLY A 272 2.96 -7.84 4.60
C GLY A 272 2.40 -7.01 5.76
N GLY A 273 1.27 -7.40 6.35
CA GLY A 273 0.76 -6.77 7.57
C GLY A 273 1.73 -6.92 8.76
N VAL A 274 2.30 -8.11 8.92
CA VAL A 274 3.35 -8.37 9.93
C VAL A 274 4.64 -7.62 9.56
N ALA A 275 4.98 -7.60 8.28
CA ALA A 275 6.17 -6.90 7.78
C ALA A 275 6.13 -5.39 8.05
N CYS A 276 4.98 -4.74 7.92
CA CYS A 276 4.80 -3.31 8.23
C CYS A 276 5.06 -3.00 9.71
N LEU A 277 4.57 -3.86 10.63
CA LEU A 277 4.83 -3.71 12.07
C LEU A 277 6.31 -3.94 12.40
N TRP A 278 6.89 -5.02 11.85
CA TRP A 278 8.30 -5.33 12.00
C TRP A 278 9.18 -4.23 11.43
N GLY A 279 8.85 -3.73 10.24
CA GLY A 279 9.58 -2.67 9.56
C GLY A 279 9.59 -1.37 10.37
N GLY A 280 8.44 -0.96 10.94
CA GLY A 280 8.37 0.17 11.85
C GLY A 280 9.29 0.00 13.06
N TRP A 281 9.22 -1.17 13.72
CA TRP A 281 10.03 -1.47 14.89
C TRP A 281 11.55 -1.51 14.61
N ILE A 282 11.97 -2.10 13.49
CA ILE A 282 13.40 -2.20 13.15
C ILE A 282 13.97 -0.87 12.65
N ALA A 283 13.13 -0.05 11.94
CA ALA A 283 13.53 1.27 11.51
C ALA A 283 13.87 2.20 12.66
N ASP A 284 13.11 2.13 13.76
CA ASP A 284 13.37 2.91 14.98
C ASP A 284 14.68 2.49 15.67
N ARG A 285 15.17 1.25 15.44
CA ARG A 285 16.40 0.71 16.07
C ARG A 285 17.64 0.78 15.22
N ARG A 286 17.52 0.52 13.91
CA ARG A 286 18.66 0.43 13.00
C ARG A 286 18.73 1.55 11.96
N GLY A 287 17.73 2.44 11.97
CA GLY A 287 17.59 3.51 11.01
C GLY A 287 16.76 3.11 9.77
N ARG A 288 16.10 4.10 9.20
CA ARG A 288 15.16 3.91 8.08
C ARG A 288 15.88 3.51 6.80
N GLU A 289 16.99 4.17 6.48
CA GLU A 289 17.78 3.93 5.27
C GLU A 289 18.35 2.51 5.25
N TRP A 290 18.74 1.99 6.41
CA TRP A 290 19.19 0.60 6.55
C TRP A 290 18.04 -0.38 6.24
N LEU A 291 16.88 -0.18 6.89
CA LEU A 291 15.72 -1.05 6.66
C LEU A 291 15.30 -1.04 5.19
N VAL A 292 15.16 0.15 4.59
CA VAL A 292 14.76 0.28 3.19
C VAL A 292 15.76 -0.42 2.28
N THR A 293 17.06 -0.27 2.52
CA THR A 293 18.09 -0.94 1.73
C THR A 293 17.99 -2.46 1.83
N VAL A 294 17.78 -3.00 3.04
CA VAL A 294 17.66 -4.44 3.26
C VAL A 294 16.36 -4.99 2.66
N ALA A 295 15.23 -4.31 2.86
CA ALA A 295 13.94 -4.73 2.33
C ALA A 295 13.95 -4.75 0.81
N LEU A 296 14.43 -3.69 0.15
CA LEU A 296 14.58 -3.64 -1.31
C LEU A 296 15.54 -4.71 -1.84
N ALA A 297 16.68 -4.93 -1.17
CA ALA A 297 17.62 -5.97 -1.60
C ALA A 297 17.00 -7.37 -1.49
N ALA A 298 16.30 -7.66 -0.40
CA ALA A 298 15.65 -8.94 -0.19
C ALA A 298 14.48 -9.15 -1.17
N SER A 299 13.61 -8.14 -1.36
CA SER A 299 12.47 -8.24 -2.29
C SER A 299 12.93 -8.38 -3.74
N GLY A 300 13.89 -7.56 -4.19
CA GLY A 300 14.46 -7.68 -5.53
C GLY A 300 15.16 -9.02 -5.77
N THR A 301 15.79 -9.60 -4.75
CA THR A 301 16.32 -10.97 -4.83
C THR A 301 15.18 -11.99 -4.97
N CYS A 302 14.10 -11.84 -4.20
CA CYS A 302 12.94 -12.72 -4.30
C CYS A 302 12.27 -12.62 -5.67
N SER A 303 12.18 -11.43 -6.28
CA SER A 303 11.59 -11.24 -7.61
C SER A 303 12.36 -12.01 -8.71
N ILE A 304 13.67 -12.22 -8.53
CA ILE A 304 14.47 -13.05 -9.42
C ILE A 304 14.31 -14.54 -9.08
N LEU A 305 14.39 -14.89 -7.79
CA LEU A 305 14.43 -16.29 -7.35
C LEU A 305 13.09 -17.00 -7.53
N ILE A 306 11.95 -16.30 -7.41
CA ILE A 306 10.63 -16.92 -7.50
C ILE A 306 10.40 -17.59 -8.86
N GLY A 307 10.96 -17.05 -9.94
CA GLY A 307 10.87 -17.66 -11.27
C GLY A 307 11.49 -19.03 -11.36
N PHE A 308 12.54 -19.32 -10.59
CA PHE A 308 13.15 -20.65 -10.53
C PHE A 308 12.30 -21.69 -9.80
N SER A 309 11.28 -21.26 -9.05
CA SER A 309 10.30 -22.16 -8.43
C SER A 309 9.13 -22.51 -9.36
N PHE A 310 9.02 -21.90 -10.53
CA PHE A 310 7.94 -22.15 -11.49
C PHE A 310 7.86 -23.64 -11.87
N GLY A 311 6.68 -24.22 -11.74
CA GLY A 311 6.44 -25.65 -12.00
C GLY A 311 7.09 -26.61 -11.01
N LYS A 312 7.66 -26.13 -9.92
CA LYS A 312 8.22 -26.95 -8.83
C LYS A 312 7.17 -27.21 -7.75
N ALA A 313 7.60 -27.94 -6.70
CA ALA A 313 6.73 -28.24 -5.56
C ALA A 313 6.09 -26.99 -4.96
N THR A 314 4.82 -27.05 -4.67
CA THR A 314 4.00 -25.91 -4.19
C THR A 314 4.59 -25.26 -2.93
N TRP A 315 5.23 -26.03 -2.03
CA TRP A 315 5.85 -25.48 -0.83
C TRP A 315 7.00 -24.53 -1.15
N LEU A 316 7.78 -24.79 -2.21
CA LEU A 316 8.89 -23.92 -2.63
C LEU A 316 8.36 -22.60 -3.18
N VAL A 317 7.31 -22.67 -4.02
CA VAL A 317 6.60 -21.47 -4.50
C VAL A 317 6.03 -20.68 -3.32
N ALA A 318 5.42 -21.36 -2.36
CA ALA A 318 4.85 -20.75 -1.17
C ALA A 318 5.90 -20.03 -0.32
N THR A 319 7.03 -20.68 -0.06
CA THR A 319 8.12 -20.08 0.74
C THR A 319 8.65 -18.80 0.09
N LEU A 320 8.94 -18.84 -1.21
CA LEU A 320 9.44 -17.66 -1.91
C LEU A 320 8.39 -16.56 -2.03
N ALA A 321 7.12 -16.90 -2.27
CA ALA A 321 6.03 -15.95 -2.31
C ALA A 321 5.81 -15.26 -0.96
N LEU A 322 5.89 -16.00 0.16
CA LEU A 322 5.77 -15.43 1.50
C LEU A 322 6.96 -14.53 1.86
N LEU A 323 8.19 -14.94 1.54
CA LEU A 323 9.37 -14.11 1.74
C LEU A 323 9.29 -12.83 0.91
N TRP A 324 8.91 -12.95 -0.36
CA TRP A 324 8.73 -11.79 -1.23
C TRP A 324 7.63 -10.87 -0.70
N GLY A 325 6.46 -11.43 -0.36
CA GLY A 325 5.35 -10.67 0.21
C GLY A 325 5.68 -9.95 1.51
N PHE A 326 6.58 -10.53 2.33
CA PHE A 326 7.08 -9.89 3.54
C PHE A 326 7.99 -8.68 3.20
N PHE A 327 9.04 -8.90 2.41
CA PHE A 327 10.04 -7.87 2.19
C PHE A 327 9.58 -6.77 1.23
N VAL A 328 8.71 -7.07 0.26
CA VAL A 328 8.25 -6.10 -0.74
C VAL A 328 7.47 -4.92 -0.16
N ILE A 329 6.96 -5.02 1.08
CA ILE A 329 6.20 -3.93 1.73
C ILE A 329 6.79 -3.49 3.08
N ALA A 330 7.80 -4.18 3.60
CA ALA A 330 8.36 -3.90 4.92
C ALA A 330 8.87 -2.46 5.08
N ASP A 331 9.29 -1.83 4.00
CA ASP A 331 9.83 -0.47 3.93
C ASP A 331 8.80 0.62 3.59
N SER A 332 7.58 0.23 3.19
CA SER A 332 6.58 1.14 2.61
C SER A 332 6.29 2.38 3.46
N ALA A 333 6.11 2.20 4.77
CA ALA A 333 5.83 3.30 5.70
C ALA A 333 7.01 4.30 5.81
N GLN A 334 8.25 3.84 5.60
CA GLN A 334 9.45 4.65 5.80
C GLN A 334 9.64 5.69 4.70
N PHE A 335 9.17 5.43 3.49
CA PHE A 335 9.28 6.40 2.39
C PHE A 335 8.50 7.69 2.67
N SER A 336 7.31 7.59 3.26
CA SER A 336 6.56 8.78 3.66
C SER A 336 7.30 9.61 4.72
N VAL A 337 8.03 8.95 5.62
CA VAL A 337 8.83 9.61 6.64
C VAL A 337 10.06 10.27 6.00
N LEU A 338 10.81 9.54 5.15
CA LEU A 338 11.97 10.07 4.43
C LEU A 338 11.61 11.31 3.60
N VAL A 339 10.46 11.30 2.92
CA VAL A 339 9.97 12.46 2.17
C VAL A 339 9.61 13.62 3.10
N THR A 340 8.92 13.34 4.21
CA THR A 340 8.57 14.37 5.20
C THR A 340 9.83 15.06 5.78
N GLU A 341 10.89 14.31 6.02
CA GLU A 341 12.18 14.82 6.52
C GLU A 341 13.02 15.53 5.45
N SER A 342 12.65 15.36 4.18
CA SER A 342 13.39 15.90 3.03
C SER A 342 12.92 17.29 2.59
N VAL A 343 11.86 17.83 3.18
CA VAL A 343 11.26 19.11 2.81
C VAL A 343 10.86 19.92 4.05
N PRO A 344 10.75 21.26 3.95
CA PRO A 344 10.22 22.08 5.03
C PRO A 344 8.79 21.70 5.41
N SER A 345 8.42 21.91 6.68
CA SER A 345 7.14 21.49 7.25
C SER A 345 5.90 21.99 6.48
N HIS A 346 5.97 23.21 5.93
CA HIS A 346 4.87 23.79 5.12
C HIS A 346 4.71 23.12 3.75
N ALA A 347 5.73 22.43 3.23
CA ALA A 347 5.70 21.77 1.91
C ALA A 347 5.36 20.27 1.99
N VAL A 348 5.26 19.69 3.19
CA VAL A 348 5.08 18.23 3.39
C VAL A 348 3.80 17.70 2.71
N GLY A 349 2.70 18.43 2.77
CA GLY A 349 1.45 18.00 2.12
C GLY A 349 1.61 17.85 0.61
N THR A 350 2.20 18.87 -0.04
CA THR A 350 2.50 18.86 -1.48
C THR A 350 3.49 17.74 -1.82
N ALA A 351 4.55 17.59 -1.03
CA ALA A 351 5.59 16.58 -1.25
C ALA A 351 5.06 15.14 -1.21
N LEU A 352 4.19 14.82 -0.24
CA LEU A 352 3.57 13.50 -0.12
C LEU A 352 2.54 13.23 -1.22
N THR A 353 1.75 14.25 -1.60
CA THR A 353 0.77 14.12 -2.70
C THR A 353 1.47 13.83 -4.02
N VAL A 354 2.52 14.59 -4.35
CA VAL A 354 3.29 14.37 -5.59
C VAL A 354 3.98 13.00 -5.57
N GLN A 355 4.63 12.63 -4.45
CA GLN A 355 5.23 11.31 -4.26
C GLN A 355 4.22 10.19 -4.55
N THR A 356 3.07 10.23 -3.89
CA THR A 356 2.04 9.19 -4.00
C THR A 356 1.52 9.10 -5.43
N SER A 357 1.18 10.23 -6.04
CA SER A 357 0.65 10.28 -7.41
C SER A 357 1.64 9.68 -8.43
N VAL A 358 2.90 10.13 -8.39
CA VAL A 358 3.92 9.63 -9.33
C VAL A 358 4.22 8.14 -9.09
N GLY A 359 4.24 7.69 -7.83
CA GLY A 359 4.43 6.29 -7.49
C GLY A 359 3.32 5.40 -8.06
N PHE A 360 2.05 5.75 -7.86
CA PHE A 360 0.94 4.98 -8.42
C PHE A 360 0.89 5.03 -9.95
N LEU A 361 1.22 6.16 -10.60
CA LEU A 361 1.37 6.21 -12.04
C LEU A 361 2.46 5.26 -12.55
N LEU A 362 3.59 5.17 -11.86
CA LEU A 362 4.65 4.23 -12.21
C LEU A 362 4.20 2.77 -12.08
N THR A 363 3.37 2.44 -11.08
CA THR A 363 2.85 1.07 -10.93
C THR A 363 1.98 0.65 -12.12
N MET A 364 1.28 1.58 -12.76
CA MET A 364 0.50 1.29 -13.97
C MET A 364 1.42 0.78 -15.10
N VAL A 365 2.58 1.41 -15.24
CA VAL A 365 3.59 0.98 -16.23
C VAL A 365 4.12 -0.40 -15.88
N SER A 366 4.56 -0.62 -14.63
CA SER A 366 5.17 -1.89 -14.22
C SER A 366 4.19 -3.05 -14.26
N ILE A 367 2.90 -2.85 -13.96
CA ILE A 367 1.86 -3.88 -14.11
C ILE A 367 1.70 -4.28 -15.58
N GLN A 368 1.63 -3.30 -16.49
CA GLN A 368 1.45 -3.57 -17.92
C GLN A 368 2.70 -4.12 -18.61
N LEU A 369 3.85 -4.02 -17.95
CA LEU A 369 5.12 -4.55 -18.45
C LEU A 369 5.22 -6.08 -18.34
N ILE A 370 4.59 -6.70 -17.33
CA ILE A 370 4.73 -8.15 -17.08
C ILE A 370 4.15 -9.02 -18.20
N PRO A 371 2.93 -8.80 -18.76
CA PRO A 371 2.39 -9.68 -19.79
C PRO A 371 3.25 -9.78 -21.06
N PRO A 372 3.79 -8.71 -21.67
CA PRO A 372 4.68 -8.84 -22.81
C PRO A 372 5.99 -9.55 -22.48
N ILE A 373 6.56 -9.31 -21.29
CA ILE A 373 7.78 -9.99 -20.86
C ILE A 373 7.50 -11.47 -20.62
N GLU A 374 6.40 -11.83 -19.96
CA GLU A 374 6.01 -13.23 -19.75
C GLU A 374 5.88 -13.97 -21.09
N ARG A 375 5.27 -13.36 -22.11
CA ARG A 375 5.16 -13.95 -23.45
C ARG A 375 6.51 -14.17 -24.13
N LEU A 376 7.50 -13.30 -23.88
CA LEU A 376 8.83 -13.38 -24.50
C LEU A 376 9.75 -14.39 -23.81
N VAL A 377 9.77 -14.41 -22.46
CA VAL A 377 10.75 -15.17 -21.68
C VAL A 377 10.13 -16.18 -20.71
N GLY A 378 8.81 -16.26 -20.66
CA GLY A 378 8.05 -17.12 -19.75
C GLY A 378 8.09 -16.68 -18.29
N TRP A 379 7.28 -17.32 -17.45
CA TRP A 379 7.20 -17.04 -16.01
C TRP A 379 8.51 -17.18 -15.27
N ARG A 380 9.44 -18.01 -15.76
CA ARG A 380 10.76 -18.19 -15.13
C ARG A 380 11.54 -16.89 -15.03
N TRP A 381 11.35 -15.95 -15.95
CA TRP A 381 12.11 -14.70 -16.01
C TRP A 381 11.24 -13.45 -15.93
N ALA A 382 9.90 -13.59 -16.02
CA ALA A 382 9.00 -12.46 -16.11
C ALA A 382 9.14 -11.48 -14.94
N PHE A 383 9.30 -11.97 -13.72
CA PHE A 383 9.43 -11.13 -12.55
C PHE A 383 10.84 -10.55 -12.33
N SER A 384 11.86 -11.08 -13.01
CA SER A 384 13.25 -10.60 -12.83
C SER A 384 13.40 -9.12 -13.23
N VAL A 385 12.57 -8.62 -14.16
CA VAL A 385 12.56 -7.20 -14.55
C VAL A 385 12.20 -6.28 -13.38
N LEU A 386 11.42 -6.77 -12.42
CA LEU A 386 11.01 -5.98 -11.27
C LEU A 386 12.18 -5.63 -10.35
N ALA A 387 13.27 -6.42 -10.37
CA ALA A 387 14.48 -6.13 -9.61
C ALA A 387 15.16 -4.80 -9.99
N ILE A 388 14.85 -4.26 -11.17
CA ILE A 388 15.33 -2.93 -11.60
C ILE A 388 14.87 -1.85 -10.61
N GLY A 389 13.62 -1.94 -10.11
CA GLY A 389 13.09 -1.02 -9.11
C GLY A 389 13.91 -0.99 -7.83
N PRO A 390 14.06 -2.10 -7.11
CA PRO A 390 14.94 -2.23 -5.95
C PRO A 390 16.37 -1.74 -6.17
N VAL A 391 17.02 -2.08 -7.26
CA VAL A 391 18.38 -1.63 -7.57
C VAL A 391 18.45 -0.10 -7.64
N PHE A 392 17.53 0.52 -8.39
CA PHE A 392 17.42 1.98 -8.48
C PHE A 392 17.09 2.60 -7.11
N GLY A 393 16.14 2.01 -6.38
CA GLY A 393 15.71 2.47 -5.06
C GLY A 393 16.85 2.46 -4.04
N ILE A 394 17.65 1.38 -3.99
CA ILE A 394 18.82 1.26 -3.12
C ILE A 394 19.85 2.35 -3.46
N ALA A 395 20.13 2.56 -4.75
CA ALA A 395 21.07 3.60 -5.18
C ALA A 395 20.61 4.99 -4.74
N ALA A 396 19.32 5.29 -4.85
CA ALA A 396 18.74 6.57 -4.43
C ALA A 396 18.82 6.76 -2.90
N VAL A 397 18.42 5.75 -2.11
CA VAL A 397 18.42 5.82 -0.64
C VAL A 397 19.85 5.91 -0.08
N ARG A 398 20.81 5.17 -0.64
CA ARG A 398 22.23 5.28 -0.24
C ARG A 398 22.80 6.69 -0.52
N ARG A 399 22.43 7.29 -1.66
CA ARG A 399 22.83 8.67 -1.97
C ARG A 399 22.17 9.68 -1.01
N LEU A 400 20.91 9.41 -0.61
CA LEU A 400 20.22 10.23 0.40
C LEU A 400 20.95 10.14 1.75
N ALA A 401 21.27 8.93 2.22
CA ALA A 401 22.00 8.72 3.47
C ALA A 401 23.36 9.43 3.48
N ALA A 402 24.10 9.35 2.37
CA ALA A 402 25.38 10.07 2.22
C ALA A 402 25.20 11.60 2.25
N LEU A 403 24.14 12.13 1.63
CA LEU A 403 23.84 13.56 1.62
C LEU A 403 23.46 14.09 3.00
N THR A 404 22.75 13.31 3.81
CA THR A 404 22.25 13.70 5.14
C THR A 404 23.20 13.38 6.28
N GLY A 405 24.34 12.76 6.01
CA GLY A 405 25.33 12.35 7.03
C GLY A 405 24.89 11.17 7.90
N ARG A 406 23.80 10.48 7.54
CA ARG A 406 23.18 9.37 8.30
C ARG A 406 23.84 7.99 8.06
N THR A 407 25.07 7.96 7.57
CA THR A 407 25.79 6.71 7.23
C THR A 407 26.37 5.97 8.43
N ARG A 408 26.24 6.50 9.66
CA ARG A 408 26.71 5.82 10.89
C ARG A 408 25.52 5.43 11.77
N PRO A 409 25.44 4.19 12.27
CA PRO A 409 24.55 3.87 13.38
C PRO A 409 24.97 4.74 14.58
N SER A 410 24.04 5.49 15.16
CA SER A 410 24.29 6.20 16.42
C SER A 410 24.44 5.18 17.54
N THR A 411 25.68 4.82 17.85
CA THR A 411 26.00 4.11 19.09
C THR A 411 26.17 5.16 20.19
N GLY A 412 25.07 5.62 20.77
CA GLY A 412 25.10 6.52 21.94
C GLY A 412 23.77 7.28 22.12
N PRO A 413 23.37 7.58 23.36
CA PRO A 413 22.21 8.41 23.63
C PRO A 413 22.49 9.85 23.12
N ASP A 414 21.57 10.37 22.31
CA ASP A 414 21.62 11.72 21.74
C ASP A 414 21.65 12.76 22.86
N THR A 415 22.85 13.23 23.20
CA THR A 415 23.05 14.51 23.91
C THR A 415 22.85 15.63 22.87
N VAL A 416 21.65 16.19 22.84
CA VAL A 416 21.36 17.42 22.09
C VAL A 416 22.17 18.56 22.72
N VAL A 417 23.35 18.89 22.17
CA VAL A 417 24.05 20.11 22.49
C VAL A 417 23.41 21.23 21.69
N VAL A 418 22.49 21.94 22.34
CA VAL A 418 22.02 23.25 21.87
C VAL A 418 23.17 24.24 22.01
N ARG A 419 23.87 24.54 20.92
CA ARG A 419 24.75 25.71 20.86
C ARG A 419 23.90 26.96 20.69
N GLU A 420 23.61 27.64 21.78
CA GLU A 420 23.23 29.05 21.75
C GLU A 420 24.32 29.85 21.08
N ARG A 421 24.07 30.39 19.91
CA ARG A 421 24.87 31.50 19.37
C ARG A 421 24.31 32.79 19.94
N THR A 422 24.95 33.28 20.98
CA THR A 422 24.92 34.70 21.37
C THR A 422 25.57 35.52 20.27
N ARG A 423 24.76 36.31 19.55
CA ARG A 423 25.05 37.72 19.17
C ARG A 423 23.82 38.30 18.52
#